data_a8215d00bf4215dc98355d3a86693e28
#
_entry.id   a8215d00bf4215dc98355d3a86693e28
#
_cell.length_a   1.000
_cell.length_b   1.000
_cell.length_c   1.000
_cell.angle_alpha   90.00
_cell.angle_beta   90.00
_cell.angle_gamma   90.00
#
_symmetry.space_group_name_H-M   'P 1'
#
loop_
_entity.id
_entity.type
_entity.pdbx_description
1 polymer ?
#
loop_
_entity_poly.entity_id
_entity_poly.type
_entity_poly.pdbx_seq_one_letter_code
_entity_poly.pdbx_strand_id
1 'polypeptide(L)'
;MGFDIIYNHVTLVLEAAVLVLAALFPIVNPIGSAAVFLSMVQNLDMELQHKLVNRITVYSFFLLFVSMLCGGKILSFFGISLYSVQIGGGIIVAANGWQLLTKDAMKENAATPNPEEVLNQAFYPYTLPITVGPGSISVAVALGAHLPTQLHVASFVSPDILAASILGVTVLCITVYVSYRWARAAAVLLGKSGTTVLMRLSSFISFCIGVQILASGIRSYIQTLH
;
A
#
# COMPACT_ATOMS: atom_id res chain seq x y z
N MET A 1 31.06 -15.33 -19.23
CA MET A 1 29.76 -15.71 -19.80
C MET A 1 28.71 -16.11 -18.73
N GLY A 2 28.97 -17.05 -17.80
CA GLY A 2 27.99 -17.39 -16.74
C GLY A 2 27.83 -16.31 -15.67
N PHE A 3 28.89 -15.62 -15.30
CA PHE A 3 28.88 -14.55 -14.30
C PHE A 3 28.11 -13.31 -14.77
N ASP A 4 28.22 -12.94 -16.02
CA ASP A 4 27.54 -11.79 -16.62
C ASP A 4 26.02 -12.03 -16.69
N ILE A 5 25.60 -13.26 -16.96
CA ILE A 5 24.18 -13.64 -17.01
C ILE A 5 23.57 -13.52 -15.58
N ILE A 6 24.23 -14.11 -14.59
CA ILE A 6 23.75 -14.03 -13.19
C ILE A 6 23.70 -12.59 -12.70
N TYR A 7 24.74 -11.79 -13.00
CA TYR A 7 24.79 -10.38 -12.63
C TYR A 7 23.62 -9.59 -13.25
N ASN A 8 23.32 -9.81 -14.52
CA ASN A 8 22.21 -9.15 -15.20
C ASN A 8 20.84 -9.55 -14.62
N HIS A 9 20.62 -10.81 -14.24
CA HIS A 9 19.38 -11.25 -13.59
C HIS A 9 19.23 -10.62 -12.20
N VAL A 10 20.29 -10.58 -11.41
CA VAL A 10 20.25 -9.99 -10.04
C VAL A 10 19.97 -8.49 -10.12
N THR A 11 20.63 -7.77 -11.02
CA THR A 11 20.37 -6.32 -11.21
C THR A 11 18.94 -6.06 -11.65
N LEU A 12 18.42 -6.82 -12.60
CA LEU A 12 17.03 -6.73 -13.05
C LEU A 12 16.02 -6.93 -11.91
N VAL A 13 16.24 -7.96 -11.10
CA VAL A 13 15.39 -8.26 -9.93
C VAL A 13 15.41 -7.12 -8.91
N LEU A 14 16.60 -6.58 -8.62
CA LEU A 14 16.74 -5.47 -7.68
C LEU A 14 16.11 -4.17 -8.20
N GLU A 15 16.34 -3.82 -9.46
CA GLU A 15 15.73 -2.62 -10.08
C GLU A 15 14.21 -2.73 -10.07
N ALA A 16 13.65 -3.87 -10.45
CA ALA A 16 12.21 -4.09 -10.42
C ALA A 16 11.65 -4.08 -9.00
N ALA A 17 12.34 -4.65 -8.02
CA ALA A 17 11.91 -4.63 -6.62
C ALA A 17 11.92 -3.20 -6.05
N VAL A 18 12.93 -2.39 -6.40
CA VAL A 18 12.99 -0.97 -6.02
C VAL A 18 11.86 -0.18 -6.67
N LEU A 19 11.53 -0.43 -7.93
CA LEU A 19 10.39 0.21 -8.60
C LEU A 19 9.06 -0.14 -7.90
N VAL A 20 8.84 -1.41 -7.56
CA VAL A 20 7.64 -1.85 -6.82
C VAL A 20 7.56 -1.14 -5.47
N LEU A 21 8.65 -1.12 -4.72
CA LEU A 21 8.72 -0.45 -3.42
C LEU A 21 8.48 1.06 -3.57
N ALA A 22 9.18 1.72 -4.48
CA ALA A 22 9.08 3.17 -4.68
C ALA A 22 7.68 3.62 -5.10
N ALA A 23 6.98 2.81 -5.90
CA ALA A 23 5.62 3.12 -6.33
C ALA A 23 4.56 2.86 -5.23
N LEU A 24 4.70 1.78 -4.46
CA LEU A 24 3.70 1.40 -3.46
C LEU A 24 3.92 2.07 -2.09
N PHE A 25 5.17 2.31 -1.69
CA PHE A 25 5.50 2.84 -0.36
C PHE A 25 4.80 4.17 -0.03
N PRO A 26 4.81 5.19 -0.91
CA PRO A 26 4.14 6.45 -0.59
C PRO A 26 2.63 6.33 -0.47
N ILE A 27 2.00 5.39 -1.21
CA ILE A 27 0.54 5.22 -1.26
C ILE A 27 0.04 4.40 -0.08
N VAL A 28 0.75 3.33 0.28
CA VAL A 28 0.49 2.54 1.49
C VAL A 28 0.78 3.38 2.73
N ASN A 29 1.77 4.29 2.63
CA ASN A 29 2.13 5.25 3.68
C ASN A 29 2.25 4.59 5.07
N PRO A 30 3.21 3.66 5.28
CA PRO A 30 3.28 2.84 6.49
C PRO A 30 3.34 3.66 7.79
N ILE A 31 3.97 4.83 7.75
CA ILE A 31 4.14 5.71 8.91
C ILE A 31 2.81 6.40 9.24
N GLY A 32 2.12 6.95 8.25
CA GLY A 32 0.83 7.62 8.44
C GLY A 32 -0.27 6.65 8.84
N SER A 33 -0.34 5.50 8.18
CA SER A 33 -1.31 4.46 8.52
C SER A 33 -1.07 3.83 9.89
N ALA A 34 0.19 3.78 10.38
CA ALA A 34 0.51 3.32 11.73
C ALA A 34 -0.10 4.23 12.81
N ALA A 35 -0.14 5.54 12.58
CA ALA A 35 -0.77 6.46 13.53
C ALA A 35 -2.30 6.29 13.56
N VAL A 36 -2.93 6.07 12.40
CA VAL A 36 -4.37 5.74 12.31
C VAL A 36 -4.64 4.39 12.99
N PHE A 37 -3.85 3.37 12.69
CA PHE A 37 -3.93 2.06 13.32
C PHE A 37 -3.85 2.18 14.85
N LEU A 38 -2.86 2.90 15.37
CA LEU A 38 -2.67 3.08 16.80
C LEU A 38 -3.89 3.73 17.46
N SER A 39 -4.52 4.72 16.82
CA SER A 39 -5.71 5.37 17.37
C SER A 39 -6.89 4.42 17.57
N MET A 40 -6.97 3.36 16.75
CA MET A 40 -8.03 2.36 16.82
C MET A 40 -7.74 1.23 17.83
N VAL A 41 -6.45 0.95 18.09
CA VAL A 41 -6.04 -0.19 18.92
C VAL A 41 -5.39 0.21 20.23
N GLN A 42 -5.39 1.50 20.60
CA GLN A 42 -4.71 1.99 21.80
C GLN A 42 -5.19 1.34 23.11
N ASN A 43 -6.44 0.89 23.15
CA ASN A 43 -7.06 0.25 24.30
C ASN A 43 -6.87 -1.28 24.35
N LEU A 44 -6.20 -1.86 23.34
CA LEU A 44 -5.95 -3.30 23.27
C LEU A 44 -4.65 -3.67 23.98
N ASP A 45 -4.60 -4.91 24.49
CA ASP A 45 -3.38 -5.47 25.03
C ASP A 45 -2.27 -5.57 23.96
N MET A 46 -1.02 -5.44 24.38
CA MET A 46 0.14 -5.49 23.49
C MET A 46 0.22 -6.82 22.72
N GLU A 47 -0.13 -7.94 23.36
CA GLU A 47 -0.11 -9.25 22.70
C GLU A 47 -1.14 -9.32 21.57
N LEU A 48 -2.35 -8.83 21.82
CA LEU A 48 -3.42 -8.80 20.82
C LEU A 48 -3.06 -7.86 19.65
N GLN A 49 -2.48 -6.67 19.95
CA GLN A 49 -1.99 -5.78 18.92
C GLN A 49 -0.95 -6.46 18.02
N HIS A 50 0.00 -7.19 18.62
CA HIS A 50 1.03 -7.90 17.87
C HIS A 50 0.46 -9.00 16.96
N LYS A 51 -0.52 -9.77 17.46
CA LYS A 51 -1.25 -10.77 16.66
C LYS A 51 -1.97 -10.11 15.48
N LEU A 52 -2.60 -8.96 15.73
CA LEU A 52 -3.31 -8.19 14.72
C LEU A 52 -2.32 -7.66 13.64
N VAL A 53 -1.20 -7.08 14.03
CA VAL A 53 -0.15 -6.60 13.11
C VAL A 53 0.35 -7.73 12.21
N ASN A 54 0.60 -8.92 12.78
CA ASN A 54 1.02 -10.09 12.00
C ASN A 54 -0.02 -10.44 10.91
N ARG A 55 -1.32 -10.49 11.27
CA ARG A 55 -2.39 -10.78 10.30
C ARG A 55 -2.50 -9.70 9.23
N ILE A 56 -2.46 -8.43 9.62
CA ILE A 56 -2.49 -7.28 8.68
C ILE A 56 -1.34 -7.38 7.68
N THR A 57 -0.14 -7.65 8.15
CA THR A 57 1.05 -7.76 7.31
C THR A 57 0.90 -8.88 6.27
N VAL A 58 0.43 -10.06 6.70
CA VAL A 58 0.20 -11.21 5.82
C VAL A 58 -0.90 -10.90 4.79
N TYR A 59 -2.01 -10.34 5.23
CA TYR A 59 -3.12 -9.97 4.32
C TYR A 59 -2.71 -8.88 3.33
N SER A 60 -1.92 -7.89 3.77
CA SER A 60 -1.38 -6.84 2.91
C SER A 60 -0.48 -7.41 1.82
N PHE A 61 0.39 -8.36 2.19
CA PHE A 61 1.26 -9.05 1.23
C PHE A 61 0.43 -9.76 0.15
N PHE A 62 -0.50 -10.61 0.56
CA PHE A 62 -1.32 -11.36 -0.41
C PHE A 62 -2.19 -10.44 -1.26
N LEU A 63 -2.79 -9.41 -0.67
CA LEU A 63 -3.66 -8.49 -1.39
C LEU A 63 -2.89 -7.71 -2.46
N LEU A 64 -1.71 -7.17 -2.13
CA LEU A 64 -0.87 -6.45 -3.09
C LEU A 64 -0.28 -7.37 -4.16
N PHE A 65 0.25 -8.53 -3.74
CA PHE A 65 0.86 -9.48 -4.66
C PHE A 65 -0.14 -10.04 -5.66
N VAL A 66 -1.32 -10.46 -5.19
CA VAL A 66 -2.41 -10.96 -6.06
C VAL A 66 -2.92 -9.85 -6.98
N SER A 67 -3.03 -8.61 -6.49
CA SER A 67 -3.41 -7.47 -7.31
C SER A 67 -2.41 -7.22 -8.45
N MET A 68 -1.12 -7.34 -8.18
CA MET A 68 -0.09 -7.23 -9.23
C MET A 68 -0.18 -8.38 -10.24
N LEU A 69 -0.38 -9.61 -9.76
CA LEU A 69 -0.32 -10.81 -10.61
C LEU A 69 -1.56 -10.95 -11.50
N CYS A 70 -2.74 -10.75 -10.93
CA CYS A 70 -4.02 -11.04 -11.56
C CYS A 70 -4.76 -9.78 -12.00
N GLY A 71 -4.40 -8.61 -11.46
CA GLY A 71 -5.17 -7.38 -11.64
C GLY A 71 -5.36 -6.99 -13.11
N GLY A 72 -4.29 -7.03 -13.92
CA GLY A 72 -4.37 -6.72 -15.34
C GLY A 72 -5.30 -7.66 -16.11
N LYS A 73 -5.29 -8.96 -15.80
CA LYS A 73 -6.19 -9.96 -16.43
C LYS A 73 -7.64 -9.74 -15.98
N ILE A 74 -7.85 -9.43 -14.72
CA ILE A 74 -9.20 -9.13 -14.18
C ILE A 74 -9.76 -7.90 -14.88
N LEU A 75 -8.98 -6.82 -14.99
CA LEU A 75 -9.40 -5.61 -15.68
C LEU A 75 -9.76 -5.87 -17.15
N SER A 76 -8.91 -6.63 -17.86
CA SER A 76 -9.16 -7.03 -19.25
C SER A 76 -10.45 -7.84 -19.39
N PHE A 77 -10.72 -8.76 -18.47
CA PHE A 77 -11.94 -9.56 -18.44
C PHE A 77 -13.21 -8.69 -18.31
N PHE A 78 -13.17 -7.67 -17.47
CA PHE A 78 -14.29 -6.73 -17.28
C PHE A 78 -14.30 -5.59 -18.30
N GLY A 79 -13.36 -5.53 -19.24
CA GLY A 79 -13.23 -4.42 -20.18
C GLY A 79 -12.88 -3.08 -19.54
N ILE A 80 -12.29 -3.11 -18.33
CA ILE A 80 -11.91 -1.90 -17.59
C ILE A 80 -10.50 -1.50 -18.02
N SER A 81 -10.36 -0.26 -18.48
CA SER A 81 -9.04 0.27 -18.84
C SER A 81 -8.21 0.64 -17.61
N LEU A 82 -6.90 0.57 -17.76
CA LEU A 82 -5.96 0.93 -16.69
C LEU A 82 -6.09 2.40 -16.26
N TYR A 83 -6.33 3.31 -17.22
CA TYR A 83 -6.55 4.72 -16.89
C TYR A 83 -7.82 4.93 -16.03
N SER A 84 -8.86 4.15 -16.24
CA SER A 84 -10.07 4.21 -15.39
C SER A 84 -9.76 3.81 -13.94
N VAL A 85 -8.93 2.79 -13.76
CA VAL A 85 -8.47 2.35 -12.42
C VAL A 85 -7.60 3.42 -11.76
N GLN A 86 -6.72 4.07 -12.53
CA GLN A 86 -5.89 5.18 -12.03
C GLN A 86 -6.74 6.38 -11.63
N ILE A 87 -7.73 6.76 -12.44
CA ILE A 87 -8.65 7.86 -12.13
C ILE A 87 -9.43 7.55 -10.84
N GLY A 88 -10.10 6.40 -10.79
CA GLY A 88 -10.90 5.99 -9.62
C GLY A 88 -10.06 5.82 -8.36
N GLY A 89 -8.90 5.14 -8.47
CA GLY A 89 -7.97 4.95 -7.37
C GLY A 89 -7.39 6.28 -6.87
N GLY A 90 -7.03 7.19 -7.78
CA GLY A 90 -6.53 8.53 -7.44
C GLY A 90 -7.55 9.36 -6.68
N ILE A 91 -8.83 9.33 -7.09
CA ILE A 91 -9.94 9.99 -6.37
C ILE A 91 -10.05 9.45 -4.93
N ILE A 92 -10.02 8.13 -4.77
CA ILE A 92 -10.16 7.50 -3.45
C ILE A 92 -8.98 7.85 -2.54
N VAL A 93 -7.74 7.80 -3.05
CA VAL A 93 -6.54 8.16 -2.27
C VAL A 93 -6.59 9.63 -1.86
N ALA A 94 -6.94 10.54 -2.79
CA ALA A 94 -7.09 11.96 -2.49
C ALA A 94 -8.20 12.20 -1.46
N ALA A 95 -9.36 11.57 -1.62
CA ALA A 95 -10.46 11.70 -0.66
C ALA A 95 -10.07 11.21 0.75
N ASN A 96 -9.39 10.07 0.85
CA ASN A 96 -8.90 9.56 2.14
C ASN A 96 -7.86 10.49 2.76
N GLY A 97 -6.89 10.97 1.98
CA GLY A 97 -5.91 11.95 2.43
C GLY A 97 -6.57 13.23 2.96
N TRP A 98 -7.56 13.75 2.23
CA TRP A 98 -8.34 14.91 2.64
C TRP A 98 -9.13 14.66 3.93
N GLN A 99 -9.80 13.53 4.06
CA GLN A 99 -10.53 13.18 5.27
C GLN A 99 -9.62 13.11 6.51
N LEU A 100 -8.42 12.51 6.36
CA LEU A 100 -7.46 12.44 7.46
C LEU A 100 -6.86 13.79 7.83
N LEU A 101 -6.77 14.73 6.87
CA LEU A 101 -6.33 16.11 7.12
C LEU A 101 -7.36 16.93 7.90
N THR A 102 -8.65 16.75 7.59
CA THR A 102 -9.75 17.59 8.08
C THR A 102 -10.44 17.04 9.33
N LYS A 103 -10.33 15.73 9.57
CA LYS A 103 -10.85 15.12 10.80
C LYS A 103 -9.93 15.47 11.97
N ASP A 104 -10.51 16.09 13.00
CA ASP A 104 -9.89 16.09 14.33
C ASP A 104 -9.81 14.63 14.79
N ALA A 105 -8.70 14.30 15.49
CA ALA A 105 -8.49 12.95 16.00
C ALA A 105 -9.72 12.50 16.79
N MET A 106 -10.57 11.68 16.16
CA MET A 106 -11.83 11.24 16.74
C MET A 106 -11.53 10.44 17.99
N LYS A 107 -12.03 10.92 19.11
CA LYS A 107 -12.23 10.11 20.30
C LYS A 107 -13.39 9.15 20.01
N GLU A 108 -13.12 8.04 19.39
CA GLU A 108 -14.04 6.92 19.46
C GLU A 108 -13.90 6.29 20.85
N ASN A 109 -14.92 6.53 21.68
CA ASN A 109 -15.16 5.76 22.89
C ASN A 109 -15.65 4.37 22.44
N ALA A 110 -14.76 3.54 21.96
CA ALA A 110 -15.07 2.15 21.72
C ALA A 110 -15.00 1.39 23.05
N ALA A 111 -16.07 0.69 23.39
CA ALA A 111 -16.07 -0.36 24.41
C ALA A 111 -14.90 -1.31 24.10
N THR A 112 -14.29 -1.92 25.13
CA THR A 112 -13.22 -2.90 24.95
C THR A 112 -13.73 -4.06 24.08
N PRO A 113 -13.29 -4.17 22.81
CA PRO A 113 -13.82 -5.19 21.92
C PRO A 113 -13.29 -6.57 22.33
N ASN A 114 -14.11 -7.60 22.09
CA ASN A 114 -13.72 -8.98 22.31
C ASN A 114 -12.45 -9.30 21.48
N PRO A 115 -11.40 -9.93 22.06
CA PRO A 115 -10.18 -10.28 21.34
C PRO A 115 -10.40 -11.04 20.03
N GLU A 116 -11.37 -11.96 19.98
CA GLU A 116 -11.69 -12.71 18.78
C GLU A 116 -12.29 -11.82 17.68
N GLU A 117 -13.16 -10.88 18.05
CA GLU A 117 -13.75 -9.93 17.10
C GLU A 117 -12.70 -9.03 16.47
N VAL A 118 -11.74 -8.55 17.26
CA VAL A 118 -10.63 -7.73 16.78
C VAL A 118 -9.78 -8.50 15.76
N LEU A 119 -9.46 -9.76 16.05
CA LEU A 119 -8.68 -10.58 15.13
C LEU A 119 -9.46 -10.94 13.85
N ASN A 120 -10.78 -11.05 13.90
CA ASN A 120 -11.62 -11.24 12.73
C ASN A 120 -11.72 -9.97 11.88
N GLN A 121 -11.57 -8.81 12.49
CA GLN A 121 -11.49 -7.52 11.81
C GLN A 121 -10.13 -7.23 11.16
N ALA A 122 -9.14 -8.11 11.29
CA ALA A 122 -7.80 -7.90 10.74
C ALA A 122 -7.80 -7.64 9.22
N PHE A 123 -8.69 -8.29 8.46
CA PHE A 123 -8.84 -8.00 7.04
C PHE A 123 -9.63 -6.70 6.81
N TYR A 124 -10.78 -6.56 7.40
CA TYR A 124 -11.61 -5.37 7.34
C TYR A 124 -11.98 -4.91 8.75
N PRO A 125 -11.69 -3.65 9.14
CA PRO A 125 -11.17 -2.55 8.32
C PRO A 125 -9.64 -2.38 8.32
N TYR A 126 -8.86 -3.15 9.10
CA TYR A 126 -7.45 -2.85 9.35
C TYR A 126 -6.54 -3.04 8.12
N THR A 127 -6.68 -4.14 7.38
CA THR A 127 -5.93 -4.31 6.13
C THR A 127 -6.58 -3.49 5.03
N LEU A 128 -7.85 -3.73 4.72
CA LEU A 128 -8.64 -2.99 3.75
C LEU A 128 -9.67 -2.12 4.50
N PRO A 129 -9.71 -0.79 4.38
CA PRO A 129 -8.91 0.07 3.50
C PRO A 129 -7.73 0.77 4.18
N ILE A 130 -7.45 0.54 5.47
CA ILE A 130 -6.52 1.38 6.25
C ILE A 130 -5.07 1.20 5.81
N THR A 131 -4.60 -0.05 5.67
CA THR A 131 -3.23 -0.35 5.27
C THR A 131 -3.07 -0.42 3.76
N VAL A 132 -3.91 -1.22 3.10
CA VAL A 132 -3.94 -1.41 1.65
C VAL A 132 -5.30 -0.95 1.14
N GLY A 133 -5.38 0.31 0.75
CA GLY A 133 -6.61 0.88 0.21
C GLY A 133 -6.78 0.61 -1.29
N PRO A 134 -7.95 0.96 -1.85
CA PRO A 134 -8.23 0.83 -3.29
C PRO A 134 -7.19 1.52 -4.17
N GLY A 135 -6.56 2.61 -3.69
CA GLY A 135 -5.50 3.31 -4.41
C GLY A 135 -4.23 2.47 -4.53
N SER A 136 -3.77 1.82 -3.45
CA SER A 136 -2.61 0.93 -3.50
C SER A 136 -2.89 -0.31 -4.34
N ILE A 137 -4.10 -0.85 -4.33
CA ILE A 137 -4.53 -1.92 -5.23
C ILE A 137 -4.45 -1.45 -6.68
N SER A 138 -4.96 -0.25 -7.01
CA SER A 138 -4.89 0.33 -8.36
C SER A 138 -3.46 0.44 -8.87
N VAL A 139 -2.54 0.89 -8.03
CA VAL A 139 -1.12 1.01 -8.39
C VAL A 139 -0.46 -0.37 -8.50
N ALA A 140 -0.79 -1.31 -7.63
CA ALA A 140 -0.31 -2.69 -7.74
C ALA A 140 -0.74 -3.32 -9.07
N VAL A 141 -2.00 -3.15 -9.48
CA VAL A 141 -2.51 -3.60 -10.78
C VAL A 141 -1.78 -2.93 -11.94
N ALA A 142 -1.55 -1.60 -11.85
CA ALA A 142 -0.81 -0.85 -12.86
C ALA A 142 0.63 -1.35 -13.00
N LEU A 143 1.31 -1.60 -11.89
CA LEU A 143 2.66 -2.18 -11.88
C LEU A 143 2.69 -3.54 -12.56
N GLY A 144 1.74 -4.42 -12.22
CA GLY A 144 1.62 -5.73 -12.85
C GLY A 144 1.39 -5.67 -14.36
N ALA A 145 0.72 -4.63 -14.86
CA ALA A 145 0.49 -4.44 -16.27
C ALA A 145 1.71 -3.86 -17.03
N HIS A 146 2.47 -2.97 -16.37
CA HIS A 146 3.53 -2.20 -17.03
C HIS A 146 4.96 -2.71 -16.78
N LEU A 147 5.20 -3.40 -15.66
CA LEU A 147 6.53 -3.86 -15.29
C LEU A 147 7.22 -4.70 -16.37
N PRO A 148 6.53 -5.66 -17.04
CA PRO A 148 7.13 -6.43 -18.12
C PRO A 148 7.61 -5.56 -19.28
N THR A 149 6.84 -4.57 -19.65
CA THR A 149 7.17 -3.66 -20.77
C THR A 149 8.33 -2.75 -20.41
N GLN A 150 8.36 -2.22 -19.20
CA GLN A 150 9.44 -1.33 -18.73
C GLN A 150 10.79 -2.04 -18.63
N LEU A 151 10.78 -3.31 -18.25
CA LEU A 151 11.99 -4.12 -18.09
C LEU A 151 12.34 -4.94 -19.35
N HIS A 152 11.63 -4.72 -20.46
CA HIS A 152 11.85 -5.42 -21.75
C HIS A 152 11.77 -6.96 -21.61
N VAL A 153 10.91 -7.45 -20.69
CA VAL A 153 10.68 -8.87 -20.44
C VAL A 153 9.38 -9.31 -21.09
N ALA A 154 9.36 -10.47 -21.74
CA ALA A 154 8.24 -10.93 -22.55
C ALA A 154 6.94 -11.19 -21.76
N SER A 155 7.01 -11.40 -20.43
CA SER A 155 5.83 -11.73 -19.62
C SER A 155 6.04 -11.38 -18.15
N PHE A 156 4.97 -10.95 -17.47
CA PHE A 156 4.94 -10.81 -16.00
C PHE A 156 5.21 -12.14 -15.26
N VAL A 157 5.00 -13.27 -15.91
CA VAL A 157 5.24 -14.60 -15.34
C VAL A 157 6.73 -15.01 -15.44
N SER A 158 7.62 -14.12 -15.93
CA SER A 158 9.05 -14.41 -15.87
C SER A 158 9.52 -14.57 -14.42
N PRO A 159 10.43 -15.52 -14.15
CA PRO A 159 10.93 -15.76 -12.79
C PRO A 159 11.51 -14.49 -12.13
N ASP A 160 12.17 -13.65 -12.91
CA ASP A 160 12.82 -12.43 -12.42
C ASP A 160 11.79 -11.40 -11.94
N ILE A 161 10.72 -11.17 -12.71
CA ILE A 161 9.65 -10.24 -12.31
C ILE A 161 8.85 -10.77 -11.12
N LEU A 162 8.60 -12.08 -11.07
CA LEU A 162 7.97 -12.69 -9.91
C LEU A 162 8.83 -12.53 -8.65
N ALA A 163 10.13 -12.83 -8.75
CA ALA A 163 11.07 -12.66 -7.66
C ALA A 163 11.15 -11.17 -7.20
N ALA A 164 11.22 -10.24 -8.16
CA ALA A 164 11.23 -8.81 -7.89
C ALA A 164 9.93 -8.33 -7.20
N SER A 165 8.78 -8.82 -7.66
CA SER A 165 7.48 -8.47 -7.08
C SER A 165 7.36 -9.00 -5.65
N ILE A 166 7.75 -10.26 -5.42
CA ILE A 166 7.78 -10.85 -4.08
C ILE A 166 8.72 -10.04 -3.18
N LEU A 167 9.93 -9.73 -3.65
CA LEU A 167 10.93 -8.99 -2.88
C LEU A 167 10.43 -7.58 -2.55
N GLY A 168 9.96 -6.82 -3.54
CA GLY A 168 9.48 -5.46 -3.35
C GLY A 168 8.27 -5.37 -2.41
N VAL A 169 7.28 -6.25 -2.58
CA VAL A 169 6.10 -6.32 -1.70
C VAL A 169 6.49 -6.80 -0.30
N THR A 170 7.43 -7.75 -0.18
CA THR A 170 7.92 -8.22 1.14
C THR A 170 8.61 -7.09 1.89
N VAL A 171 9.51 -6.36 1.25
CA VAL A 171 10.19 -5.20 1.88
C VAL A 171 9.16 -4.16 2.31
N LEU A 172 8.18 -3.85 1.47
CA LEU A 172 7.08 -2.96 1.85
C LEU A 172 6.31 -3.46 3.07
N CYS A 173 5.94 -4.74 3.09
CA CYS A 173 5.22 -5.35 4.22
C CYS A 173 6.05 -5.37 5.51
N ILE A 174 7.38 -5.52 5.41
CA ILE A 174 8.29 -5.36 6.55
C ILE A 174 8.22 -3.92 7.08
N THR A 175 8.19 -2.90 6.22
CA THR A 175 8.05 -1.51 6.67
C THR A 175 6.70 -1.26 7.36
N VAL A 176 5.62 -1.84 6.86
CA VAL A 176 4.29 -1.81 7.52
C VAL A 176 4.36 -2.49 8.88
N TYR A 177 4.92 -3.70 8.93
CA TYR A 177 5.08 -4.46 10.16
C TYR A 177 5.85 -3.67 11.22
N VAL A 178 7.01 -3.14 10.88
CA VAL A 178 7.87 -2.34 11.78
C VAL A 178 7.13 -1.09 12.25
N SER A 179 6.50 -0.35 11.32
CA SER A 179 5.77 0.87 11.64
C SER A 179 4.62 0.62 12.61
N TYR A 180 3.83 -0.43 12.40
CA TYR A 180 2.70 -0.78 13.25
C TYR A 180 3.14 -1.38 14.59
N ARG A 181 4.16 -2.23 14.57
CA ARG A 181 4.70 -2.87 15.75
C ARG A 181 5.24 -1.86 16.76
N TRP A 182 5.86 -0.79 16.26
CA TRP A 182 6.49 0.25 17.09
C TRP A 182 5.68 1.55 17.13
N ALA A 183 4.48 1.58 16.59
CA ALA A 183 3.62 2.76 16.56
C ALA A 183 3.41 3.38 17.94
N ARG A 184 3.19 2.56 18.98
CA ARG A 184 3.01 3.03 20.36
C ARG A 184 4.29 3.67 20.93
N ALA A 185 5.45 3.07 20.71
CA ALA A 185 6.73 3.62 21.15
C ALA A 185 7.04 4.94 20.41
N ALA A 186 6.80 4.98 19.11
CA ALA A 186 6.94 6.18 18.30
C ALA A 186 6.02 7.32 18.78
N ALA A 187 4.76 7.00 19.10
CA ALA A 187 3.81 7.99 19.62
C ALA A 187 4.22 8.55 20.99
N VAL A 188 4.77 7.73 21.86
CA VAL A 188 5.31 8.17 23.16
C VAL A 188 6.52 9.10 22.95
N LEU A 189 7.43 8.74 22.06
CA LEU A 189 8.62 9.53 21.76
C LEU A 189 8.29 10.88 21.12
N LEU A 190 7.33 10.92 20.19
CA LEU A 190 6.92 12.14 19.49
C LEU A 190 6.01 13.05 20.33
N GLY A 191 5.34 12.48 21.33
CA GLY A 191 4.30 13.15 22.10
C GLY A 191 3.05 13.46 21.27
N LYS A 192 2.04 14.04 21.89
CA LYS A 192 0.75 14.35 21.23
C LYS A 192 0.89 15.31 20.04
N SER A 193 1.67 16.37 20.20
CA SER A 193 1.88 17.37 19.14
C SER A 193 2.65 16.78 17.96
N GLY A 194 3.74 16.05 18.21
CA GLY A 194 4.54 15.42 17.16
C GLY A 194 3.74 14.37 16.38
N THR A 195 2.97 13.54 17.07
CA THR A 195 2.08 12.56 16.43
C THR A 195 1.04 13.24 15.52
N THR A 196 0.43 14.33 16.00
CA THR A 196 -0.55 15.10 15.20
C THR A 196 0.09 15.71 13.95
N VAL A 197 1.28 16.30 14.07
CA VAL A 197 2.02 16.86 12.93
C VAL A 197 2.37 15.77 11.92
N LEU A 198 2.87 14.63 12.39
CA LEU A 198 3.20 13.48 11.54
C LEU A 198 1.98 12.97 10.79
N MET A 199 0.83 12.81 11.47
CA MET A 199 -0.42 12.39 10.84
C MET A 199 -0.87 13.38 9.76
N ARG A 200 -0.88 14.68 10.04
CA ARG A 200 -1.28 15.72 9.08
C ARG A 200 -0.34 15.77 7.87
N LEU A 201 0.97 15.71 8.10
CA LEU A 201 1.96 15.68 7.02
C LEU A 201 1.79 14.44 6.12
N SER A 202 1.67 13.27 6.72
CA SER A 202 1.42 12.01 6.00
C SER A 202 0.11 12.03 5.22
N SER A 203 -0.95 12.61 5.80
CA SER A 203 -2.24 12.76 5.14
C SER A 203 -2.16 13.73 3.95
N PHE A 204 -1.42 14.83 4.08
CA PHE A 204 -1.17 15.77 2.98
C PHE A 204 -0.39 15.12 1.84
N ILE A 205 0.65 14.36 2.15
CA ILE A 205 1.42 13.61 1.15
C ILE A 205 0.49 12.61 0.43
N SER A 206 -0.32 11.85 1.17
CA SER A 206 -1.30 10.92 0.56
C SER A 206 -2.29 11.64 -0.35
N PHE A 207 -2.79 12.81 0.05
CA PHE A 207 -3.66 13.64 -0.79
C PHE A 207 -2.97 14.03 -2.11
N CYS A 208 -1.73 14.55 -2.04
CA CYS A 208 -0.95 14.93 -3.23
C CYS A 208 -0.69 13.74 -4.15
N ILE A 209 -0.40 12.55 -3.59
CA ILE A 209 -0.21 11.32 -4.37
C ILE A 209 -1.51 10.92 -5.07
N GLY A 210 -2.65 11.00 -4.38
CA GLY A 210 -3.96 10.73 -5.00
C GLY A 210 -4.23 11.64 -6.20
N VAL A 211 -3.95 12.94 -6.06
CA VAL A 211 -4.05 13.92 -7.16
C VAL A 211 -3.08 13.57 -8.30
N GLN A 212 -1.87 13.15 -8.00
CA GLN A 212 -0.88 12.75 -9.01
C GLN A 212 -1.33 11.51 -9.81
N ILE A 213 -1.88 10.49 -9.13
CA ILE A 213 -2.41 9.28 -9.77
C ILE A 213 -3.59 9.64 -10.69
N LEU A 214 -4.51 10.49 -10.21
CA LEU A 214 -5.64 10.99 -10.97
C LEU A 214 -5.18 11.74 -12.24
N ALA A 215 -4.23 12.65 -12.10
CA ALA A 215 -3.66 13.40 -13.23
C ALA A 215 -2.99 12.48 -14.26
N SER A 216 -2.28 11.44 -13.79
CA SER A 216 -1.66 10.41 -14.66
C SER A 216 -2.72 9.61 -15.42
N GLY A 217 -3.81 9.22 -14.78
CA GLY A 217 -4.93 8.51 -15.41
C GLY A 217 -5.62 9.37 -16.49
N ILE A 218 -5.86 10.65 -16.20
CA ILE A 218 -6.43 11.61 -17.16
C ILE A 218 -5.50 11.77 -18.36
N ARG A 219 -4.20 11.94 -18.13
CA ARG A 219 -3.20 12.03 -19.22
C ARG A 219 -3.22 10.80 -20.11
N SER A 220 -3.23 9.59 -19.51
CA SER A 220 -3.30 8.33 -20.25
C SER A 220 -4.60 8.22 -21.06
N TYR A 221 -5.73 8.66 -20.51
CA TYR A 221 -7.01 8.70 -21.25
C TYR A 221 -6.94 9.63 -22.47
N ILE A 222 -6.43 10.84 -22.31
CA ILE A 222 -6.28 11.80 -23.43
C ILE A 222 -5.40 11.25 -24.54
N GLN A 223 -4.33 10.53 -24.18
CA GLN A 223 -3.43 9.91 -25.17
C GLN A 223 -4.09 8.79 -25.98
N THR A 224 -5.19 8.19 -25.49
CA THR A 224 -5.94 7.17 -26.24
C THR A 224 -6.94 7.77 -27.23
N LEU A 225 -7.19 9.08 -27.17
CA LEU A 225 -8.11 9.78 -28.07
C LEU A 225 -7.42 10.31 -29.36
N HIS A 226 -6.08 10.29 -29.35
CA HIS A 226 -5.22 10.70 -30.48
C HIS A 226 -4.49 9.48 -31.08
#